data_ca9631750e7d57a5720325d668d9fb69
#
_entry.id   ca9631750e7d57a5720325d668d9fb69
#
_cell.length_a   1.000
_cell.length_b   1.000
_cell.length_c   1.000
_cell.angle_alpha   90.00
_cell.angle_beta   90.00
_cell.angle_gamma   90.00
#
_symmetry.space_group_name_H-M   'P 1'
#
loop_
_entity.id
_entity.type
_entity.pdbx_description
1 polymer ?
#
loop_
_entity_poly.entity_id
_entity_poly.type
_entity_poly.pdbx_seq_one_letter_code
_entity_poly.pdbx_strand_id
1 'polypeptide(L)'
;MIIGPKYKIAKRLGASVFPKTQTAKFALAQERSARTKKTGRRNQQTEFGRQLLEKQKVRFTYGLSERQFAKYIGEATSLHGHRPVDTLHRLLEMRLDNIIYRLGLAPSRRAARQMVSHGHIVINGVKTTIPSRAMRIG
;
A
#
# COMPACT_ATOMS: atom_id res chain seq x y z
N MET A 1 9.13 6.82 -5.66
CA MET A 1 9.55 6.43 -4.28
C MET A 1 10.54 5.28 -4.37
N ILE A 2 11.71 5.44 -3.79
CA ILE A 2 12.70 4.36 -3.63
C ILE A 2 12.28 3.53 -2.42
N ILE A 3 11.97 2.25 -2.65
CA ILE A 3 11.64 1.30 -1.58
C ILE A 3 12.90 0.51 -1.29
N GLY A 4 13.32 0.48 -0.03
CA GLY A 4 14.46 -0.34 0.43
C GLY A 4 14.23 -1.85 0.26
N PRO A 5 15.00 -2.71 0.93
CA PRO A 5 14.94 -4.16 0.74
C PRO A 5 13.57 -4.74 1.13
N LYS A 6 12.78 -5.13 0.13
CA LYS A 6 11.38 -5.54 0.26
C LYS A 6 11.15 -6.68 1.25
N TYR A 7 12.04 -7.68 1.27
CA TYR A 7 11.94 -8.81 2.19
C TYR A 7 12.13 -8.40 3.66
N LYS A 8 13.08 -7.49 3.95
CA LYS A 8 13.29 -6.96 5.31
C LYS A 8 12.09 -6.14 5.78
N ILE A 9 11.53 -5.32 4.88
CA ILE A 9 10.34 -4.51 5.17
C ILE A 9 9.14 -5.42 5.44
N ALA A 10 8.83 -6.37 4.56
CA ALA A 10 7.72 -7.30 4.74
C ALA A 10 7.86 -8.13 6.04
N LYS A 11 9.08 -8.60 6.36
CA LYS A 11 9.35 -9.32 7.60
C LYS A 11 9.12 -8.46 8.85
N ARG A 12 9.52 -7.18 8.80
CA ARG A 12 9.28 -6.22 9.88
C ARG A 12 7.79 -5.93 10.07
N LEU A 13 7.05 -5.78 8.97
CA LEU A 13 5.62 -5.50 8.98
C LEU A 13 4.77 -6.74 9.34
N GLY A 14 5.34 -7.94 9.28
CA GLY A 14 4.58 -9.18 9.48
C GLY A 14 3.54 -9.47 8.40
N ALA A 15 3.65 -8.83 7.23
CA ALA A 15 2.68 -8.93 6.14
C ALA A 15 3.35 -8.98 4.77
N SER A 16 2.77 -9.76 3.85
CA SER A 16 3.25 -9.92 2.47
C SER A 16 2.73 -8.78 1.57
N VAL A 17 3.16 -7.55 1.86
CA VAL A 17 2.69 -6.32 1.18
C VAL A 17 3.25 -6.15 -0.24
N PHE A 18 4.26 -6.91 -0.64
CA PHE A 18 4.86 -6.83 -1.96
C PHE A 18 4.61 -8.10 -2.77
N PRO A 19 4.41 -8.04 -4.10
CA PRO A 19 4.24 -9.24 -4.93
C PRO A 19 5.36 -10.26 -4.75
N LYS A 20 6.61 -9.81 -4.61
CA LYS A 20 7.77 -10.70 -4.35
C LYS A 20 7.71 -11.44 -3.00
N THR A 21 6.90 -10.97 -2.05
CA THR A 21 6.75 -11.60 -0.73
C THR A 21 5.47 -12.42 -0.61
N GLN A 22 4.68 -12.52 -1.67
CA GLN A 22 3.47 -13.36 -1.75
C GLN A 22 3.80 -14.78 -2.26
N THR A 23 4.97 -15.30 -1.90
CA THR A 23 5.43 -16.64 -2.30
C THR A 23 5.41 -17.59 -1.12
N ALA A 24 5.13 -18.89 -1.36
CA ALA A 24 5.18 -19.94 -0.34
C ALA A 24 6.54 -19.98 0.38
N LYS A 25 7.63 -19.77 -0.36
CA LYS A 25 8.98 -19.69 0.21
C LYS A 25 9.11 -18.60 1.27
N PHE A 26 8.49 -17.43 1.06
CA PHE A 26 8.54 -16.33 2.03
C PHE A 26 7.68 -16.66 3.26
N ALA A 27 6.50 -17.27 3.08
CA ALA A 27 5.62 -17.69 4.17
C ALA A 27 6.35 -18.70 5.09
N LEU A 28 6.95 -19.75 4.52
CA LEU A 28 7.75 -20.72 5.25
C LEU A 28 8.94 -20.10 6.01
N ALA A 29 9.65 -19.15 5.38
CA ALA A 29 10.75 -18.44 6.02
C ALA A 29 10.27 -17.55 7.18
N GLN A 30 9.06 -16.99 7.09
CA GLN A 30 8.44 -16.21 8.15
C GLN A 30 8.04 -17.10 9.34
N GLU A 31 7.44 -18.27 9.09
CA GLU A 31 7.10 -19.24 10.12
C GLU A 31 8.34 -19.75 10.87
N ARG A 32 9.40 -20.14 10.14
CA ARG A 32 10.67 -20.54 10.75
C ARG A 32 11.23 -19.44 11.66
N SER A 33 11.19 -18.19 11.19
CA SER A 33 11.65 -17.04 11.96
C SER A 33 10.77 -16.75 13.19
N ALA A 34 9.48 -17.07 13.15
CA ALA A 34 8.59 -16.93 14.30
C ALA A 34 8.87 -18.00 15.37
N ARG A 35 9.20 -19.23 14.95
CA ARG A 35 9.58 -20.35 15.85
C ARG A 35 10.88 -20.06 16.61
N THR A 36 11.90 -19.53 15.91
CA THR A 36 13.21 -19.22 16.52
C THR A 36 13.19 -18.01 17.45
N LYS A 37 12.23 -17.10 17.30
CA LYS A 37 12.10 -15.91 18.15
C LYS A 37 11.49 -16.17 19.54
N LYS A 38 11.10 -17.41 19.87
CA LYS A 38 10.47 -17.74 21.17
C LYS A 38 11.39 -17.60 22.37
N THR A 39 12.70 -17.54 22.21
CA THR A 39 13.71 -17.53 23.29
C THR A 39 14.29 -16.16 23.62
N GLY A 40 14.00 -15.10 22.88
CA GLY A 40 14.47 -13.75 23.15
C GLY A 40 13.43 -12.91 23.89
N ARG A 41 13.89 -12.06 24.82
CA ARG A 41 13.08 -11.05 25.53
C ARG A 41 12.20 -10.28 24.52
N ARG A 42 10.92 -10.59 24.46
CA ARG A 42 9.95 -9.87 23.63
C ARG A 42 9.83 -8.46 24.22
N ASN A 43 10.44 -7.48 23.59
CA ASN A 43 10.03 -6.09 23.81
C ASN A 43 8.54 -6.01 23.47
N GLN A 44 7.74 -5.81 24.50
CA GLN A 44 6.30 -5.59 24.34
C GLN A 44 6.11 -4.38 23.42
N GLN A 45 5.49 -4.59 22.27
CA GLN A 45 5.21 -3.48 21.35
C GLN A 45 4.26 -2.50 22.04
N THR A 46 4.68 -1.25 22.13
CA THR A 46 3.82 -0.17 22.59
C THR A 46 2.63 0.03 21.64
N GLU A 47 1.55 0.59 22.15
CA GLU A 47 0.36 0.94 21.35
C GLU A 47 0.75 1.78 20.14
N PHE A 48 1.56 2.81 20.34
CA PHE A 48 2.12 3.64 19.27
C PHE A 48 2.88 2.81 18.22
N GLY A 49 3.69 1.84 18.67
CA GLY A 49 4.45 0.95 17.78
C GLY A 49 3.54 0.11 16.89
N ARG A 50 2.41 -0.38 17.43
CA ARG A 50 1.39 -1.12 16.67
C ARG A 50 0.72 -0.23 15.62
N GLN A 51 0.25 0.95 16.03
CA GLN A 51 -0.37 1.91 15.12
C GLN A 51 0.58 2.32 13.99
N LEU A 52 1.85 2.55 14.29
CA LEU A 52 2.87 2.86 13.30
C LEU A 52 3.05 1.71 12.30
N LEU A 53 3.06 0.46 12.74
CA LEU A 53 3.16 -0.70 11.84
C LEU A 53 1.95 -0.81 10.92
N GLU A 54 0.73 -0.64 11.42
CA GLU A 54 -0.48 -0.66 10.59
C GLU A 54 -0.46 0.47 9.56
N LYS A 55 -0.12 1.69 9.97
CA LYS A 55 0.08 2.81 9.05
C LYS A 55 1.08 2.46 7.93
N GLN A 56 2.21 1.86 8.27
CA GLN A 56 3.22 1.47 7.31
C GLN A 56 2.76 0.34 6.39
N LYS A 57 1.98 -0.63 6.87
CA LYS A 57 1.38 -1.68 6.03
C LYS A 57 0.53 -1.06 4.92
N VAL A 58 -0.41 -0.17 5.27
CA VAL A 58 -1.26 0.51 4.29
C VAL A 58 -0.40 1.29 3.29
N ARG A 59 0.52 2.11 3.76
CA ARG A 59 1.40 2.92 2.92
C ARG A 59 2.18 2.09 1.90
N PHE A 60 2.77 0.98 2.33
CA PHE A 60 3.55 0.12 1.42
C PHE A 60 2.65 -0.69 0.47
N THR A 61 1.45 -1.08 0.90
CA THR A 61 0.48 -1.77 0.03
C THR A 61 0.12 -0.92 -1.18
N TYR A 62 -0.15 0.38 -0.97
CA TYR A 62 -0.43 1.31 -2.07
C TYR A 62 0.83 1.93 -2.69
N GLY A 63 2.02 1.67 -2.14
CA GLY A 63 3.28 2.18 -2.65
C GLY A 63 3.39 3.70 -2.60
N LEU A 64 2.90 4.33 -1.54
CA LEU A 64 2.88 5.78 -1.35
C LEU A 64 4.11 6.27 -0.60
N SER A 65 4.55 7.51 -0.88
CA SER A 65 5.50 8.22 -0.04
C SER A 65 4.82 8.66 1.27
N GLU A 66 5.61 8.92 2.32
CA GLU A 66 5.06 9.39 3.61
C GLU A 66 4.28 10.69 3.44
N ARG A 67 4.83 11.63 2.66
CA ARG A 67 4.21 12.93 2.38
C ARG A 67 2.85 12.77 1.67
N GLN A 68 2.77 11.89 0.65
CA GLN A 68 1.50 11.64 -0.04
C GLN A 68 0.48 10.97 0.88
N PHE A 69 0.92 10.02 1.69
CA PHE A 69 0.02 9.34 2.61
C PHE A 69 -0.52 10.27 3.69
N ALA A 70 0.34 11.13 4.26
CA ALA A 70 -0.09 12.16 5.22
C ALA A 70 -1.14 13.11 4.63
N LYS A 71 -1.00 13.49 3.34
CA LYS A 71 -2.02 14.30 2.64
C LYS A 71 -3.38 13.60 2.60
N TYR A 72 -3.42 12.30 2.25
CA TYR A 72 -4.68 11.53 2.23
C TYR A 72 -5.29 11.37 3.63
N ILE A 73 -4.47 11.22 4.67
CA ILE A 73 -4.97 11.20 6.05
C ILE A 73 -5.59 12.54 6.40
N GLY A 74 -4.92 13.66 6.12
CA GLY A 74 -5.45 15.00 6.36
C GLY A 74 -6.78 15.24 5.64
N GLU A 75 -6.87 14.85 4.37
CA GLU A 75 -8.09 14.93 3.58
C GLU A 75 -9.21 14.06 4.17
N ALA A 76 -8.91 12.85 4.58
CA ALA A 76 -9.88 11.94 5.18
C ALA A 76 -10.40 12.43 6.54
N THR A 77 -9.57 13.11 7.33
CA THR A 77 -9.96 13.64 8.63
C THR A 77 -10.72 14.97 8.55
N SER A 78 -10.54 15.74 7.48
CA SER A 78 -11.23 17.02 7.27
C SER A 78 -12.68 16.84 6.80
N LEU A 79 -13.04 15.68 6.26
CA LEU A 79 -14.39 15.38 5.80
C LEU A 79 -15.29 14.98 6.98
N HIS A 80 -16.07 15.93 7.48
CA HIS A 80 -17.06 15.69 8.54
C HIS A 80 -18.21 14.79 8.06
N GLY A 81 -18.81 14.04 8.98
CA GLY A 81 -19.97 13.17 8.70
C GLY A 81 -19.64 11.77 8.20
N HIS A 82 -18.37 11.45 7.96
CA HIS A 82 -17.92 10.12 7.56
C HIS A 82 -16.80 9.60 8.48
N ARG A 83 -16.72 8.27 8.61
CA ARG A 83 -15.60 7.65 9.36
C ARG A 83 -14.31 7.90 8.59
N PRO A 84 -13.27 8.50 9.22
CA PRO A 84 -12.00 8.82 8.54
C PRO A 84 -11.34 7.61 7.86
N VAL A 85 -11.50 6.41 8.45
CA VAL A 85 -10.94 5.17 7.92
C VAL A 85 -11.58 4.79 6.59
N ASP A 86 -12.91 4.85 6.50
CA ASP A 86 -13.67 4.50 5.29
C ASP A 86 -13.39 5.52 4.18
N THR A 87 -13.31 6.79 4.55
CA THR A 87 -12.94 7.87 3.62
C THR A 87 -11.52 7.69 3.09
N LEU A 88 -10.55 7.39 3.96
CA LEU A 88 -9.17 7.11 3.56
C LEU A 88 -9.12 5.92 2.60
N HIS A 89 -9.81 4.82 2.94
CA HIS A 89 -9.88 3.64 2.08
C HIS A 89 -10.44 4.00 0.70
N ARG A 90 -11.55 4.74 0.64
CA ARG A 90 -12.15 5.20 -0.61
C ARG A 90 -11.18 6.04 -1.43
N LEU A 91 -10.51 7.03 -0.83
CA LEU A 91 -9.55 7.88 -1.51
C LEU A 91 -8.38 7.08 -2.10
N LEU A 92 -7.92 6.05 -1.41
CA LEU A 92 -6.83 5.18 -1.87
C LEU A 92 -7.29 4.22 -2.98
N GLU A 93 -8.49 3.68 -2.87
CA GLU A 93 -9.04 2.75 -3.88
C GLU A 93 -9.44 3.47 -5.18
N MET A 94 -9.89 4.72 -5.11
CA MET A 94 -10.26 5.52 -6.29
C MET A 94 -9.07 6.04 -7.11
N ARG A 95 -7.85 5.77 -6.72
CA ARG A 95 -6.66 6.15 -7.49
C ARG A 95 -6.58 5.35 -8.80
N LEU A 96 -6.24 6.02 -9.88
CA LEU A 96 -6.12 5.40 -11.21
C LEU A 96 -5.14 4.22 -11.22
N ASP A 97 -3.96 4.37 -10.60
CA ASP A 97 -2.97 3.30 -10.53
C ASP A 97 -3.49 2.05 -9.78
N ASN A 98 -4.33 2.26 -8.77
CA ASN A 98 -4.94 1.17 -8.04
C ASN A 98 -6.08 0.51 -8.80
N ILE A 99 -6.92 1.29 -9.49
CA ILE A 99 -8.03 0.77 -10.31
C ILE A 99 -7.49 -0.13 -11.42
N ILE A 100 -6.44 0.29 -12.12
CA ILE A 100 -5.80 -0.52 -13.18
C ILE A 100 -5.29 -1.85 -12.62
N TYR A 101 -4.70 -1.82 -11.42
CA TYR A 101 -4.28 -3.04 -10.74
C TYR A 101 -5.47 -3.93 -10.34
N ARG A 102 -6.56 -3.34 -9.82
CA ARG A 102 -7.77 -4.08 -9.43
C ARG A 102 -8.48 -4.71 -10.63
N LEU A 103 -8.46 -4.05 -11.78
CA LEU A 103 -8.97 -4.58 -13.05
C LEU A 103 -8.10 -5.70 -13.65
N GLY A 104 -6.96 -6.00 -13.03
CA GLY A 104 -6.06 -7.05 -13.53
C GLY A 104 -5.23 -6.66 -14.75
N LEU A 105 -5.29 -5.40 -15.19
CA LEU A 105 -4.53 -4.91 -16.36
C LEU A 105 -3.02 -4.81 -16.10
N ALA A 106 -2.61 -4.85 -14.84
CA ALA A 106 -1.21 -4.84 -14.45
C ALA A 106 -0.95 -5.84 -13.31
N PRO A 107 0.20 -6.53 -13.29
CA PRO A 107 0.53 -7.54 -12.29
C PRO A 107 0.83 -6.96 -10.90
N SER A 108 0.98 -5.65 -10.79
CA SER A 108 1.22 -4.97 -9.51
C SER A 108 0.86 -3.50 -9.59
N ARG A 109 0.56 -2.87 -8.43
CA ARG A 109 0.33 -1.41 -8.35
C ARG A 109 1.49 -0.59 -8.88
N ARG A 110 2.72 -1.10 -8.76
CA ARG A 110 3.90 -0.42 -9.33
C ARG A 110 3.91 -0.49 -10.85
N ALA A 111 3.59 -1.63 -11.45
CA ALA A 111 3.47 -1.77 -12.89
C ALA A 111 2.32 -0.90 -13.43
N ALA A 112 1.15 -0.91 -12.77
CA ALA A 112 0.03 -0.04 -13.10
C ALA A 112 0.44 1.44 -13.10
N ARG A 113 1.15 1.88 -12.09
CA ARG A 113 1.68 3.26 -12.01
C ARG A 113 2.61 3.60 -13.16
N GLN A 114 3.48 2.67 -13.55
CA GLN A 114 4.38 2.85 -14.70
C GLN A 114 3.59 2.93 -16.00
N MET A 115 2.60 2.07 -16.21
CA MET A 115 1.73 2.11 -17.39
C MET A 115 1.03 3.47 -17.52
N VAL A 116 0.46 3.99 -16.43
CA VAL A 116 -0.15 5.34 -16.44
C VAL A 116 0.88 6.40 -16.77
N SER A 117 2.01 6.41 -16.08
CA SER A 117 3.05 7.45 -16.27
C SER A 117 3.61 7.48 -17.69
N HIS A 118 3.67 6.32 -18.35
CA HIS A 118 4.09 6.20 -19.75
C HIS A 118 2.96 6.52 -20.76
N GLY A 119 1.74 6.80 -20.26
CA GLY A 119 0.62 7.22 -21.08
C GLY A 119 -0.03 6.09 -21.89
N HIS A 120 0.02 4.87 -21.40
CA HIS A 120 -0.68 3.73 -22.01
C HIS A 120 -2.17 3.68 -21.66
N ILE A 121 -2.66 4.62 -20.84
CA ILE A 121 -4.04 4.65 -20.37
C ILE A 121 -4.78 5.84 -20.96
N VAL A 122 -5.95 5.54 -21.51
CA VAL A 122 -6.90 6.51 -22.05
C VAL A 122 -8.19 6.43 -21.22
N ILE A 123 -8.73 7.56 -20.82
CA ILE A 123 -9.98 7.69 -20.08
C ILE A 123 -10.90 8.62 -20.85
N ASN A 124 -12.06 8.14 -21.27
CA ASN A 124 -13.02 8.92 -22.06
C ASN A 124 -12.36 9.59 -23.29
N GLY A 125 -11.50 8.85 -24.01
CA GLY A 125 -10.79 9.37 -25.18
C GLY A 125 -9.56 10.23 -24.90
N VAL A 126 -9.30 10.59 -23.61
CA VAL A 126 -8.18 11.46 -23.22
C VAL A 126 -7.05 10.65 -22.59
N LYS A 127 -5.84 10.78 -23.14
CA LYS A 127 -4.62 10.17 -22.60
C LYS A 127 -4.31 10.74 -21.21
N THR A 128 -4.10 9.88 -20.24
CA THR A 128 -3.84 10.26 -18.84
C THR A 128 -2.50 9.72 -18.38
N THR A 129 -1.67 10.60 -17.82
CA THR A 129 -0.31 10.28 -17.34
C THR A 129 -0.14 10.45 -15.82
N ILE A 130 -1.24 10.76 -15.09
CA ILE A 130 -1.23 11.05 -13.65
C ILE A 130 -1.75 9.83 -12.87
N PRO A 131 -0.88 9.00 -12.26
CA PRO A 131 -1.30 7.80 -11.55
C PRO A 131 -2.18 8.06 -10.33
N SER A 132 -2.03 9.22 -9.70
CA SER A 132 -2.79 9.61 -8.51
C SER A 132 -4.15 10.24 -8.82
N ARG A 133 -4.54 10.34 -10.11
CA ARG A 133 -5.84 10.87 -10.50
C ARG A 133 -6.96 10.09 -9.81
N ALA A 134 -7.83 10.79 -9.11
CA ALA A 134 -9.03 10.19 -8.53
C ALA A 134 -10.04 9.94 -9.63
N MET A 135 -10.53 8.70 -9.70
CA MET A 135 -11.58 8.31 -10.62
C MET A 135 -12.95 8.54 -9.96
N ARG A 136 -13.93 8.91 -10.76
CA ARG A 136 -15.32 9.04 -10.35
C ARG A 136 -16.18 8.17 -11.26
N ILE A 137 -17.25 7.62 -10.72
CA ILE A 137 -18.30 7.00 -11.50
C ILE A 137 -19.06 8.19 -12.09
N GLY A 138 -18.97 8.35 -13.38
CA GLY A 138 -19.50 9.51 -14.07
C GLY A 138 -20.68 9.24 -14.87
#